data_ceabe80b81e6ced849eb05477ac2afa4
#
_entry.id   ceabe80b81e6ced849eb05477ac2afa4
#
_cell.length_a   1.000
_cell.length_b   1.000
_cell.length_c   1.000
_cell.angle_alpha   90.00
_cell.angle_beta   90.00
_cell.angle_gamma   90.00
#
_symmetry.space_group_name_H-M   'P 1'
#
loop_
_entity.id
_entity.type
_entity.pdbx_description
1 polymer ?
#
loop_
_entity_poly.entity_id
_entity_poly.type
_entity_poly.pdbx_seq_one_letter_code
_entity_poly.pdbx_strand_id
1 'polypeptide(L)'
;GFAKLAKHEYEESIEEMKHADKLMDRILMLDGLPNLQDLGKLLIGESAVEVLHCDLKIEQGSVLLLKEAIAHCETVRDYVSRELLTGILDDTEEHVDHLETQIGLVAAVGEQNWLQSQMGDGPAS
;
A
#
# COMPACT_ATOMS: atom_id res chain seq x y z
N GLY A 1 -12.23 -19.07 -7.09
CA GLY A 1 -11.83 -17.94 -6.30
C GLY A 1 -11.46 -16.69 -7.09
N PHE A 2 -11.00 -15.72 -6.39
CA PHE A 2 -10.62 -14.44 -6.95
C PHE A 2 -9.10 -14.40 -7.18
N ALA A 3 -8.64 -15.20 -8.14
CA ALA A 3 -7.21 -15.44 -8.35
C ALA A 3 -6.42 -14.17 -8.68
N LYS A 4 -6.95 -13.28 -9.52
CA LYS A 4 -6.26 -12.03 -9.85
C LYS A 4 -6.16 -11.09 -8.66
N LEU A 5 -7.23 -10.98 -7.88
CA LEU A 5 -7.24 -10.16 -6.68
C LEU A 5 -6.27 -10.72 -5.65
N ALA A 6 -6.28 -12.03 -5.42
CA ALA A 6 -5.38 -12.69 -4.47
C ALA A 6 -3.92 -12.50 -4.85
N LYS A 7 -3.59 -12.61 -6.14
CA LYS A 7 -2.24 -12.38 -6.64
C LYS A 7 -1.79 -10.95 -6.37
N HIS A 8 -2.65 -9.98 -6.69
CA HIS A 8 -2.33 -8.57 -6.50
C HIS A 8 -2.10 -8.26 -5.01
N GLU A 9 -3.00 -8.74 -4.12
CA GLU A 9 -2.86 -8.54 -2.68
C GLU A 9 -1.57 -9.16 -2.13
N TYR A 10 -1.19 -10.34 -2.64
CA TYR A 10 0.07 -10.97 -2.26
C TYR A 10 1.28 -10.13 -2.69
N GLU A 11 1.29 -9.63 -3.92
CA GLU A 11 2.37 -8.79 -4.43
C GLU A 11 2.50 -7.49 -3.63
N GLU A 12 1.38 -6.86 -3.28
CA GLU A 12 1.36 -5.66 -2.45
C GLU A 12 1.87 -5.94 -1.05
N SER A 13 1.50 -7.09 -0.49
CA SER A 13 1.98 -7.51 0.84
C SER A 13 3.50 -7.65 0.87
N ILE A 14 4.09 -8.25 -0.18
CA ILE A 14 5.55 -8.38 -0.30
C ILE A 14 6.20 -7.00 -0.40
N GLU A 15 5.63 -6.08 -1.18
CA GLU A 15 6.15 -4.74 -1.34
C GLU A 15 6.10 -3.96 -0.02
N GLU A 16 5.00 -4.06 0.72
CA GLU A 16 4.87 -3.44 2.04
C GLU A 16 5.92 -3.96 3.03
N MET A 17 6.22 -5.27 3.00
CA MET A 17 7.28 -5.84 3.83
C MET A 17 8.65 -5.28 3.47
N LYS A 18 8.93 -5.08 2.18
CA LYS A 18 10.18 -4.46 1.72
C LYS A 18 10.29 -3.01 2.19
N HIS A 19 9.19 -2.26 2.15
CA HIS A 19 9.14 -0.89 2.67
C HIS A 19 9.43 -0.86 4.17
N ALA A 20 8.80 -1.76 4.94
CA ALA A 20 9.02 -1.86 6.37
C ALA A 20 10.48 -2.18 6.70
N ASP A 21 11.09 -3.12 5.98
CA ASP A 21 12.50 -3.47 6.18
C ASP A 21 13.42 -2.27 5.93
N LYS A 22 13.19 -1.52 4.86
CA LYS A 22 13.98 -0.33 4.54
C LYS A 22 13.85 0.73 5.63
N LEU A 23 12.64 0.93 6.15
CA LEU A 23 12.39 1.90 7.21
C LEU A 23 13.05 1.48 8.51
N MET A 24 12.96 0.19 8.88
CA MET A 24 13.62 -0.33 10.07
C MET A 24 15.14 -0.19 9.98
N ASP A 25 15.72 -0.54 8.85
CA ASP A 25 17.16 -0.39 8.62
C ASP A 25 17.60 1.07 8.78
N ARG A 26 16.82 2.00 8.25
CA ARG A 26 17.13 3.43 8.35
C ARG A 26 17.02 3.93 9.79
N ILE A 27 15.99 3.50 10.53
CA ILE A 27 15.82 3.86 11.94
C ILE A 27 16.99 3.34 12.77
N LEU A 28 17.42 2.10 12.55
CA LEU A 28 18.56 1.51 13.25
C LEU A 28 19.87 2.23 12.91
N MET A 29 20.05 2.63 11.65
CA MET A 29 21.21 3.40 11.22
C MET A 29 21.29 4.76 11.94
N LEU A 30 20.14 5.35 12.28
CA LEU A 30 20.04 6.61 13.00
C LEU A 30 20.03 6.42 14.54
N ASP A 31 20.36 5.24 15.03
CA ASP A 31 20.36 4.88 16.45
C ASP A 31 18.98 4.97 17.12
N GLY A 32 17.92 4.85 16.30
CA GLY A 32 16.56 4.79 16.79
C GLY A 32 16.11 3.36 17.08
N LEU A 33 14.92 3.24 17.69
CA LEU A 33 14.26 1.96 17.88
C LEU A 33 12.94 1.95 17.09
N PRO A 34 12.76 0.99 16.17
CA PRO A 34 11.51 0.94 15.40
C PRO A 34 10.33 0.58 16.31
N ASN A 35 9.20 1.27 16.11
CA ASN A 35 7.96 0.91 16.77
C ASN A 35 7.13 0.05 15.82
N LEU A 36 7.27 -1.26 15.92
CA LEU A 36 6.63 -2.21 15.03
C LEU A 36 5.11 -2.24 15.18
N GLN A 37 4.58 -1.77 16.31
CA GLN A 37 3.13 -1.73 16.54
C GLN A 37 2.43 -0.64 15.73
N ASP A 38 3.17 0.38 15.32
CA ASP A 38 2.63 1.51 14.56
C ASP A 38 2.85 1.40 13.05
N LEU A 39 3.30 0.24 12.56
CA LEU A 39 3.52 0.02 11.13
C LEU A 39 2.22 -0.05 10.32
N GLY A 40 1.08 0.06 10.99
CA GLY A 40 -0.22 0.11 10.36
C GLY A 40 -1.24 -0.76 11.06
N LYS A 41 -2.50 -0.41 10.90
CA LYS A 41 -3.61 -1.22 11.38
C LYS A 41 -4.19 -2.00 10.22
N LEU A 42 -4.37 -3.29 10.41
CA LEU A 42 -5.05 -4.12 9.42
C LEU A 42 -6.55 -3.83 9.47
N LEU A 43 -7.11 -3.37 8.37
CA LEU A 43 -8.55 -3.28 8.19
C LEU A 43 -9.03 -4.54 7.49
N ILE A 44 -10.05 -5.19 8.05
CA ILE A 44 -10.59 -6.43 7.51
C ILE A 44 -11.92 -6.12 6.84
N GLY A 45 -11.99 -6.29 5.52
CA GLY A 45 -13.23 -6.19 4.77
C GLY A 45 -13.95 -7.53 4.71
N GLU A 46 -15.28 -7.51 4.65
CA GLU A 46 -16.11 -8.71 4.57
C GLU A 46 -16.29 -9.21 3.15
N SER A 47 -16.05 -8.35 2.15
CA SER A 47 -16.16 -8.70 0.74
C SER A 47 -14.96 -8.20 -0.03
N ALA A 48 -14.77 -8.72 -1.26
CA ALA A 48 -13.69 -8.28 -2.12
C ALA A 48 -13.74 -6.77 -2.43
N VAL A 49 -14.94 -6.22 -2.59
CA VAL A 49 -15.12 -4.78 -2.84
C VAL A 49 -14.77 -3.98 -1.58
N GLU A 50 -15.18 -4.45 -0.41
CA GLU A 50 -14.81 -3.81 0.86
C GLU A 50 -13.31 -3.82 1.09
N VAL A 51 -12.62 -4.89 0.69
CA VAL A 51 -11.16 -4.97 0.76
C VAL A 51 -10.53 -3.84 -0.05
N LEU A 52 -11.03 -3.57 -1.26
CA LEU A 52 -10.53 -2.45 -2.08
C LEU A 52 -10.68 -1.12 -1.35
N HIS A 53 -11.84 -0.87 -0.75
CA HIS A 53 -12.08 0.38 -0.02
C HIS A 53 -11.24 0.50 1.23
N CYS A 54 -11.06 -0.61 1.97
CA CYS A 54 -10.20 -0.62 3.16
C CYS A 54 -8.74 -0.37 2.79
N ASP A 55 -8.25 -1.02 1.75
CA ASP A 55 -6.89 -0.84 1.26
C ASP A 55 -6.66 0.60 0.80
N LEU A 56 -7.62 1.18 0.07
CA LEU A 56 -7.53 2.56 -0.38
C LEU A 56 -7.43 3.52 0.81
N LYS A 57 -8.24 3.31 1.83
CA LYS A 57 -8.22 4.15 3.03
C LYS A 57 -6.87 4.08 3.73
N ILE A 58 -6.30 2.88 3.86
CA ILE A 58 -4.97 2.69 4.46
C ILE A 58 -3.91 3.42 3.63
N GLU A 59 -3.92 3.22 2.31
CA GLU A 59 -2.91 3.82 1.43
C GLU A 59 -3.01 5.34 1.38
N GLN A 60 -4.22 5.89 1.38
CA GLN A 60 -4.41 7.35 1.43
C GLN A 60 -3.87 7.94 2.73
N GLY A 61 -4.08 7.25 3.85
CA GLY A 61 -3.48 7.63 5.13
C GLY A 61 -1.96 7.59 5.09
N SER A 62 -1.40 6.56 4.46
CA SER A 62 0.04 6.41 4.28
C SER A 62 0.63 7.54 3.43
N VAL A 63 -0.05 7.93 2.35
CA VAL A 63 0.38 9.06 1.50
C VAL A 63 0.52 10.33 2.31
N LEU A 64 -0.48 10.66 3.13
CA LEU A 64 -0.45 11.86 3.97
C LEU A 64 0.70 11.81 4.96
N LEU A 65 0.88 10.68 5.63
CA LEU A 65 1.94 10.50 6.62
C LEU A 65 3.32 10.59 5.98
N LEU A 66 3.50 9.98 4.81
CA LEU A 66 4.76 10.04 4.05
C LEU A 66 5.09 11.48 3.65
N LYS A 67 4.11 12.25 3.20
CA LYS A 67 4.31 13.66 2.84
C LYS A 67 4.75 14.50 4.04
N GLU A 68 4.14 14.26 5.20
CA GLU A 68 4.53 14.94 6.44
C GLU A 68 5.97 14.57 6.84
N ALA A 69 6.32 13.28 6.75
CA ALA A 69 7.66 12.81 7.09
C ALA A 69 8.71 13.38 6.14
N ILE A 70 8.42 13.43 4.83
CA ILE A 70 9.30 14.00 3.83
C ILE A 70 9.53 15.50 4.12
N ALA A 71 8.47 16.23 4.43
CA ALA A 71 8.58 17.65 4.77
C ALA A 71 9.46 17.86 6.01
N HIS A 72 9.33 16.99 7.01
CA HIS A 72 10.19 17.04 8.19
C HIS A 72 11.65 16.78 7.84
N CYS A 73 11.93 15.77 7.02
CA CYS A 73 13.29 15.47 6.56
C CYS A 73 13.93 16.69 5.86
N GLU A 74 13.14 17.41 5.07
CA GLU A 74 13.61 18.66 4.44
C GLU A 74 14.04 19.70 5.48
N THR A 75 13.25 19.86 6.55
CA THR A 75 13.55 20.87 7.58
C THR A 75 14.82 20.57 8.36
N VAL A 76 15.11 19.29 8.61
CA VAL A 76 16.31 18.86 9.35
C VAL A 76 17.48 18.49 8.43
N ARG A 77 17.31 18.65 7.13
CA ARG A 77 18.31 18.36 6.10
C ARG A 77 18.75 16.88 6.07
N ASP A 78 17.85 15.97 6.40
CA ASP A 78 18.08 14.53 6.25
C ASP A 78 17.63 14.10 4.86
N TYR A 79 18.47 14.38 3.87
CA TYR A 79 18.15 14.13 2.47
C TYR A 79 18.17 12.64 2.13
N VAL A 80 18.91 11.83 2.87
CA VAL A 80 18.94 10.37 2.65
C VAL A 80 17.63 9.73 3.07
N SER A 81 17.09 10.11 4.22
CA SER A 81 15.77 9.64 4.66
C SER A 81 14.67 10.17 3.74
N ARG A 82 14.77 11.43 3.30
CA ARG A 82 13.84 12.01 2.34
C ARG A 82 13.79 11.17 1.06
N GLU A 83 14.94 10.80 0.51
CA GLU A 83 15.02 10.00 -0.71
C GLU A 83 14.36 8.65 -0.54
N LEU A 84 14.62 7.97 0.58
CA LEU A 84 13.98 6.69 0.92
C LEU A 84 12.46 6.84 0.98
N LEU A 85 11.97 7.84 1.70
CA LEU A 85 10.53 8.07 1.87
C LEU A 85 9.86 8.49 0.55
N THR A 86 10.56 9.23 -0.29
CA THR A 86 10.06 9.61 -1.61
C THR A 86 9.84 8.39 -2.51
N GLY A 87 10.76 7.43 -2.47
CA GLY A 87 10.59 6.17 -3.19
C GLY A 87 9.37 5.38 -2.71
N ILE A 88 9.17 5.32 -1.40
CA ILE A 88 8.00 4.65 -0.83
C ILE A 88 6.71 5.39 -1.20
N LEU A 89 6.73 6.72 -1.17
CA LEU A 89 5.58 7.53 -1.58
C LEU A 89 5.20 7.27 -3.03
N ASP A 90 6.18 7.19 -3.92
CA ASP A 90 5.94 6.90 -5.33
C ASP A 90 5.22 5.55 -5.51
N ASP A 91 5.71 4.49 -4.85
CA ASP A 91 5.08 3.17 -4.88
C ASP A 91 3.67 3.20 -4.29
N THR A 92 3.49 3.95 -3.21
CA THR A 92 2.19 4.07 -2.53
C THR A 92 1.17 4.80 -3.42
N GLU A 93 1.60 5.84 -4.11
CA GLU A 93 0.71 6.56 -5.05
C GLU A 93 0.30 5.69 -6.24
N GLU A 94 1.20 4.84 -6.73
CA GLU A 94 0.86 3.86 -7.76
C GLU A 94 -0.20 2.88 -7.27
N HIS A 95 -0.06 2.43 -6.03
CA HIS A 95 -1.05 1.52 -5.44
C HIS A 95 -2.40 2.21 -5.25
N VAL A 96 -2.42 3.47 -4.82
CA VAL A 96 -3.66 4.27 -4.73
C VAL A 96 -4.34 4.34 -6.10
N ASP A 97 -3.58 4.66 -7.14
CA ASP A 97 -4.11 4.74 -8.50
C ASP A 97 -4.73 3.41 -8.94
N HIS A 98 -4.04 2.29 -8.68
CA HIS A 98 -4.56 0.97 -8.98
C HIS A 98 -5.88 0.70 -8.26
N LEU A 99 -5.96 1.00 -6.96
CA LEU A 99 -7.16 0.79 -6.16
C LEU A 99 -8.32 1.66 -6.65
N GLU A 100 -8.06 2.92 -6.95
CA GLU A 100 -9.08 3.83 -7.49
C GLU A 100 -9.59 3.34 -8.85
N THR A 101 -8.70 2.82 -9.69
CA THR A 101 -9.05 2.25 -10.98
C THR A 101 -9.96 1.04 -10.80
N GLN A 102 -9.62 0.13 -9.89
CA GLN A 102 -10.46 -1.05 -9.61
C GLN A 102 -11.83 -0.66 -9.06
N ILE A 103 -11.89 0.29 -8.15
CA ILE A 103 -13.16 0.79 -7.59
C ILE A 103 -14.00 1.43 -8.68
N GLY A 104 -13.37 2.20 -9.57
CA GLY A 104 -14.04 2.78 -10.74
C GLY A 104 -14.61 1.72 -11.68
N LEU A 105 -13.90 0.63 -11.90
CA LEU A 105 -14.37 -0.49 -12.69
C LEU A 105 -15.58 -1.16 -12.07
N VAL A 106 -15.58 -1.36 -10.75
CA VAL A 106 -16.75 -1.90 -10.03
C VAL A 106 -17.99 -1.02 -10.30
N ALA A 107 -17.83 0.29 -10.21
CA ALA A 107 -18.93 1.22 -10.47
C ALA A 107 -19.39 1.18 -11.94
N ALA A 108 -18.47 0.99 -12.88
CA ALA A 108 -18.78 1.01 -14.30
C ALA A 108 -19.43 -0.28 -14.82
N VAL A 109 -18.94 -1.44 -14.37
CA VAL A 109 -19.38 -2.74 -14.90
C VAL A 109 -20.26 -3.53 -13.94
N GLY A 110 -20.37 -3.08 -12.69
CA GLY A 110 -21.10 -3.76 -11.63
C GLY A 110 -20.23 -4.76 -10.88
N GLU A 111 -20.58 -4.99 -9.61
CA GLU A 111 -19.80 -5.85 -8.72
C GLU A 111 -19.64 -7.27 -9.24
N GLN A 112 -20.73 -7.87 -9.75
CA GLN A 112 -20.67 -9.26 -10.23
C GLN A 112 -19.73 -9.41 -11.43
N ASN A 113 -19.81 -8.50 -12.38
CA ASN A 113 -18.93 -8.54 -13.55
C ASN A 113 -17.47 -8.32 -13.17
N TRP A 114 -17.22 -7.39 -12.25
CA TRP A 114 -15.88 -7.16 -11.75
C TRP A 114 -15.34 -8.39 -11.01
N LEU A 115 -16.15 -8.99 -10.12
CA LEU A 115 -15.76 -10.20 -9.38
C LEU A 115 -15.42 -11.34 -10.34
N GLN A 116 -16.21 -11.53 -11.39
CA GLN A 116 -15.96 -12.55 -12.40
C GLN A 116 -14.62 -12.31 -13.11
N SER A 117 -14.26 -11.05 -13.38
CA SER A 117 -12.98 -10.72 -14.01
C SER A 117 -11.78 -11.07 -13.11
N GLN A 118 -11.97 -11.11 -11.78
CA GLN A 118 -10.92 -11.49 -10.83
C GLN A 118 -10.73 -12.99 -10.69
N MET A 119 -11.61 -13.79 -11.27
CA MET A 119 -11.54 -15.26 -11.22
C MET A 119 -10.69 -15.86 -12.33
N GLY A 120 -10.16 -15.03 -13.21
CA GLY A 120 -9.35 -15.48 -14.35
C GLY A 120 -7.95 -15.92 -13.94
N ASP A 121 -6.96 -15.61 -14.80
CA ASP A 121 -5.58 -16.05 -14.72
C ASP A 121 -4.94 -15.87 -13.34
N GLY A 122 -5.00 -16.90 -12.54
CA GLY A 122 -4.41 -16.90 -11.22
C GLY A 122 -2.91 -17.17 -11.23
N PRO A 123 -2.23 -16.92 -10.10
CA PRO A 123 -0.78 -17.10 -10.03
C PRO A 123 -0.36 -18.57 -10.07
N ALA A 124 -1.24 -19.49 -9.77
CA ALA A 124 -0.93 -20.91 -9.66
C ALA A 124 -1.21 -21.70 -10.92
N SER A 125 -1.65 -21.06 -11.95
CA SER A 125 -1.96 -21.73 -13.21
C SER A 125 -0.73 -22.23 -13.92
#